data_2a03584a59d7c55fe83922348d39ce29
#
_entry.id   2a03584a59d7c55fe83922348d39ce29
#
_cell.length_a   1.000
_cell.length_b   1.000
_cell.length_c   1.000
_cell.angle_alpha   90.00
_cell.angle_beta   90.00
_cell.angle_gamma   90.00
#
_symmetry.space_group_name_H-M   'P 1'
#
loop_
_entity.id
_entity.type
_entity.pdbx_description
1 polymer ?
#
loop_
_entity_poly.entity_id
_entity_poly.type
_entity_poly.pdbx_seq_one_letter_code
_entity_poly.pdbx_strand_id
1 'polypeptide(L)'
;MDLQPMITLDIMLTMLTVVLEVLFRRQPLFCPRDVFLLGMRWIGTVKSRDLGIWKDEQIPDLKRIVDVVHLHDAKMGIQLAHAGRKASTYAPSTSKGHDTIPKEEGGWQTVAPSAIAFGPKMDTPKALSIDEIHGVVDAFAAAAKRAVVAGYDFIQIHAAHGFLLHEFLSPLSNHRTDEYGGSFENRTRIVHEVVRAIRTVIPDGMPLFIRISMSDFIEGGWDLDQSCQLILDLKNDGIDGVDCSSGSLSPAQQIPKEWDFQLKMGAELKKRTGALVILVGGIGDTKSATYAADELGADAIDIGKAALRYAFNPHCVALDLGQPVPPFPLHLRWAYRVLSHLSYSSVCYKQVNSS
;
A
#
# COMPACT_ATOMS: atom_id res chain seq x y z
N MET A 1 21.31 21.41 -24.26
CA MET A 1 20.93 20.24 -23.44
C MET A 1 19.75 20.68 -22.62
N ASP A 2 18.57 20.23 -23.01
CA ASP A 2 17.31 20.61 -22.37
C ASP A 2 17.20 19.95 -20.98
N LEU A 3 17.27 20.75 -19.92
CA LEU A 3 17.11 20.33 -18.53
C LEU A 3 15.63 20.09 -18.16
N GLN A 4 14.68 20.44 -19.03
CA GLN A 4 13.25 20.28 -18.78
C GLN A 4 12.77 18.83 -18.55
N PRO A 5 13.29 17.80 -19.24
CA PRO A 5 12.86 16.41 -18.98
C PRO A 5 13.29 15.86 -17.61
N MET A 6 14.43 16.33 -17.08
CA MET A 6 14.94 15.90 -15.78
C MET A 6 14.15 16.50 -14.61
N ILE A 7 13.81 17.79 -14.69
CA ILE A 7 13.02 18.49 -13.68
C ILE A 7 11.60 17.91 -13.62
N THR A 8 11.03 17.55 -14.76
CA THR A 8 9.70 16.91 -14.84
C THR A 8 9.72 15.49 -14.24
N LEU A 9 10.82 14.75 -14.39
CA LEU A 9 11.00 13.42 -13.83
C LEU A 9 11.15 13.47 -12.29
N ASP A 10 11.91 14.43 -11.76
CA ASP A 10 12.06 14.64 -10.30
C ASP A 10 10.74 15.08 -9.64
N ILE A 11 9.97 15.94 -10.30
CA ILE A 11 8.65 16.37 -9.83
C ILE A 11 7.65 15.21 -9.96
N MET A 12 7.70 14.41 -11.02
CA MET A 12 6.87 13.20 -11.17
C MET A 12 7.25 12.12 -10.16
N LEU A 13 8.52 11.92 -9.83
CA LEU A 13 8.98 11.02 -8.77
C LEU A 13 8.45 11.47 -7.39
N THR A 14 8.43 12.77 -7.13
CA THR A 14 7.88 13.33 -5.88
C THR A 14 6.34 13.23 -5.82
N MET A 15 5.64 13.32 -6.94
CA MET A 15 4.17 13.27 -7.02
C MET A 15 3.57 11.87 -7.23
N LEU A 16 4.34 10.92 -7.75
CA LEU A 16 3.88 9.58 -8.16
C LEU A 16 4.21 8.48 -7.17
N THR A 17 5.04 8.77 -6.18
CA THR A 17 5.45 7.81 -5.18
C THR A 17 4.67 8.14 -3.90
N VAL A 18 3.74 7.27 -3.51
CA VAL A 18 3.46 7.11 -2.08
C VAL A 18 4.78 6.56 -1.55
N VAL A 19 5.64 7.44 -1.06
CA VAL A 19 6.89 7.05 -0.42
C VAL A 19 6.52 6.32 0.84
N LEU A 20 6.63 5.02 0.79
CA LEU A 20 6.58 4.15 1.93
C LEU A 20 8.04 3.87 2.29
N GLU A 21 8.60 4.67 3.16
CA GLU A 21 9.86 4.32 3.79
C GLU A 21 9.59 3.33 4.92
N VAL A 22 10.20 2.17 4.80
CA VAL A 22 10.08 1.07 5.75
C VAL A 22 11.41 0.94 6.47
N LEU A 23 11.45 1.26 7.76
CA LEU A 23 12.63 1.05 8.60
C LEU A 23 12.54 -0.35 9.22
N PHE A 24 13.39 -1.29 8.77
CA PHE A 24 13.44 -2.65 9.32
C PHE A 24 14.33 -2.74 10.56
N ARG A 25 13.83 -3.40 11.60
CA ARG A 25 14.59 -3.88 12.74
C ARG A 25 14.78 -5.40 12.64
N ARG A 26 16.05 -5.83 12.55
CA ARG A 26 16.55 -7.19 12.87
C ARG A 26 15.84 -8.39 12.23
N GLN A 27 15.78 -8.46 10.91
CA GLN A 27 15.49 -9.72 10.22
C GLN A 27 16.59 -10.02 9.17
N PRO A 28 16.97 -11.30 8.98
CA PRO A 28 18.07 -11.67 8.08
C PRO A 28 17.79 -11.46 6.60
N LEU A 29 16.54 -11.12 6.20
CA LEU A 29 16.15 -10.90 4.82
C LEU A 29 16.56 -9.53 4.28
N PHE A 30 16.86 -8.55 5.17
CA PHE A 30 17.18 -7.18 4.76
C PHE A 30 18.30 -6.60 5.62
N CYS A 31 19.16 -5.76 5.01
CA CYS A 31 20.13 -4.98 5.75
C CYS A 31 19.41 -3.92 6.60
N PRO A 32 19.83 -3.63 7.84
CA PRO A 32 19.20 -2.60 8.71
C PRO A 32 19.25 -1.17 8.16
N ARG A 33 19.84 -0.97 6.98
CA ARG A 33 20.03 0.32 6.31
C ARG A 33 19.16 0.49 5.07
N ASP A 34 18.33 -0.52 4.72
CA ASP A 34 17.56 -0.47 3.49
C ASP A 34 16.37 0.46 3.65
N VAL A 35 16.29 1.44 2.77
CA VAL A 35 15.14 2.32 2.57
C VAL A 35 14.34 1.74 1.41
N PHE A 36 13.02 1.56 1.62
CA PHE A 36 12.14 0.99 0.62
C PHE A 36 11.15 2.01 0.11
N LEU A 37 10.99 2.08 -1.20
CA LEU A 37 9.95 2.86 -1.84
C LEU A 37 8.87 1.92 -2.39
N LEU A 38 7.62 2.15 -2.01
CA LEU A 38 6.49 1.38 -2.49
C LEU A 38 5.63 2.22 -3.44
N GLY A 39 5.59 1.84 -4.70
CA GLY A 39 4.69 2.43 -5.68
C GLY A 39 3.41 1.60 -5.84
N MET A 40 2.24 2.22 -5.63
CA MET A 40 0.96 1.57 -5.93
C MET A 40 0.76 1.47 -7.44
N ARG A 41 0.41 0.27 -7.94
CA ARG A 41 0.13 0.02 -9.35
C ARG A 41 -1.14 -0.81 -9.48
N TRP A 42 -1.91 -0.50 -10.47
CA TRP A 42 -3.20 -1.14 -10.69
C TRP A 42 -3.07 -2.23 -11.76
N ILE A 43 -3.62 -3.40 -11.49
CA ILE A 43 -3.74 -4.48 -12.48
C ILE A 43 -4.88 -4.23 -13.48
N GLY A 44 -5.67 -3.18 -13.23
CA GLY A 44 -6.68 -2.60 -14.12
C GLY A 44 -6.78 -1.10 -13.88
N THR A 45 -7.42 -0.36 -14.79
CA THR A 45 -7.54 1.09 -14.69
C THR A 45 -8.45 1.47 -13.52
N VAL A 46 -8.00 2.35 -12.61
CA VAL A 46 -8.83 2.91 -11.51
C VAL A 46 -9.33 4.28 -11.90
N LYS A 47 -8.43 5.10 -12.42
CA LYS A 47 -8.68 6.45 -12.93
C LYS A 47 -7.91 6.62 -14.23
N SER A 48 -8.36 7.51 -15.07
CA SER A 48 -7.76 7.76 -16.40
C SER A 48 -6.27 8.19 -16.34
N ARG A 49 -5.72 8.48 -15.15
CA ARG A 49 -4.35 8.96 -14.95
C ARG A 49 -3.51 8.11 -14.00
N ASP A 50 -4.03 6.98 -13.54
CA ASP A 50 -3.27 6.09 -12.68
C ASP A 50 -2.26 5.28 -13.49
N LEU A 51 -1.10 5.02 -12.90
CA LEU A 51 -0.10 4.14 -13.49
C LEU A 51 -0.55 2.69 -13.36
N GLY A 52 -0.49 1.96 -14.47
CA GLY A 52 -0.89 0.57 -14.55
C GLY A 52 0.27 -0.40 -14.77
N ILE A 53 -0.04 -1.70 -14.62
CA ILE A 53 0.85 -2.81 -14.94
C ILE A 53 0.07 -3.97 -15.58
N TRP A 54 -0.99 -3.67 -16.33
CA TRP A 54 -1.87 -4.66 -16.96
C TRP A 54 -1.40 -5.12 -18.34
N LYS A 55 -0.36 -4.48 -18.94
CA LYS A 55 0.19 -4.83 -20.24
C LYS A 55 1.71 -4.62 -20.31
N ASP A 56 2.37 -5.33 -21.21
CA ASP A 56 3.83 -5.38 -21.27
C ASP A 56 4.47 -4.05 -21.70
N GLU A 57 3.75 -3.23 -22.50
CA GLU A 57 4.26 -1.91 -22.94
C GLU A 57 4.47 -0.94 -21.78
N GLN A 58 3.95 -1.24 -20.59
CA GLN A 58 4.15 -0.43 -19.39
C GLN A 58 5.46 -0.75 -18.65
N ILE A 59 6.09 -1.90 -18.94
CA ILE A 59 7.32 -2.35 -18.28
C ILE A 59 8.48 -1.36 -18.44
N PRO A 60 8.79 -0.82 -19.64
CA PRO A 60 9.94 0.06 -19.80
C PRO A 60 9.88 1.32 -18.94
N ASP A 61 8.73 1.94 -18.82
CA ASP A 61 8.58 3.15 -17.99
C ASP A 61 8.65 2.84 -16.49
N LEU A 62 8.08 1.71 -16.06
CA LEU A 62 8.20 1.24 -14.68
C LEU A 62 9.65 0.91 -14.34
N LYS A 63 10.37 0.23 -15.26
CA LYS A 63 11.80 -0.07 -15.09
C LYS A 63 12.63 1.19 -14.91
N ARG A 64 12.38 2.25 -15.68
CA ARG A 64 13.10 3.53 -15.53
C ARG A 64 12.95 4.11 -14.12
N ILE A 65 11.77 3.97 -13.50
CA ILE A 65 11.54 4.41 -12.11
C ILE A 65 12.38 3.56 -11.14
N VAL A 66 12.34 2.25 -11.30
CA VAL A 66 13.14 1.31 -10.48
C VAL A 66 14.62 1.60 -10.60
N ASP A 67 15.13 1.75 -11.83
CA ASP A 67 16.55 2.03 -12.10
C ASP A 67 17.02 3.32 -11.39
N VAL A 68 16.18 4.39 -11.38
CA VAL A 68 16.51 5.63 -10.66
C VAL A 68 16.58 5.41 -9.15
N VAL A 69 15.68 4.63 -8.57
CA VAL A 69 15.70 4.31 -7.14
C VAL A 69 16.96 3.52 -6.79
N HIS A 70 17.32 2.53 -7.61
CA HIS A 70 18.52 1.71 -7.41
C HIS A 70 19.83 2.51 -7.54
N LEU A 71 19.88 3.60 -8.33
CA LEU A 71 21.04 4.52 -8.37
C LEU A 71 21.33 5.19 -7.02
N HIS A 72 20.35 5.20 -6.10
CA HIS A 72 20.46 5.77 -4.76
C HIS A 72 20.57 4.70 -3.67
N ASP A 73 20.94 3.46 -4.02
CA ASP A 73 21.06 2.31 -3.11
C ASP A 73 19.78 2.03 -2.31
N ALA A 74 18.61 2.45 -2.82
CA ALA A 74 17.31 2.18 -2.22
C ALA A 74 16.62 0.99 -2.91
N LYS A 75 15.70 0.35 -2.20
CA LYS A 75 14.88 -0.74 -2.72
C LYS A 75 13.51 -0.23 -3.16
N MET A 76 12.98 -0.78 -4.24
CA MET A 76 11.68 -0.39 -4.79
C MET A 76 10.70 -1.55 -4.76
N GLY A 77 9.59 -1.38 -4.03
CA GLY A 77 8.47 -2.30 -4.05
C GLY A 77 7.32 -1.84 -4.95
N ILE A 78 6.45 -2.77 -5.28
CA ILE A 78 5.22 -2.48 -6.01
C ILE A 78 4.01 -3.01 -5.25
N GLN A 79 2.98 -2.18 -5.09
CA GLN A 79 1.69 -2.63 -4.58
C GLN A 79 0.76 -2.93 -5.73
N LEU A 80 0.39 -4.20 -5.90
CA LEU A 80 -0.57 -4.67 -6.91
C LEU A 80 -1.99 -4.54 -6.36
N ALA A 81 -2.86 -3.87 -7.11
CA ALA A 81 -4.21 -3.58 -6.67
C ALA A 81 -5.23 -3.65 -7.80
N HIS A 82 -6.48 -4.00 -7.45
CA HIS A 82 -7.66 -3.87 -8.30
C HIS A 82 -8.73 -3.08 -7.55
N ALA A 83 -9.18 -1.97 -8.12
CA ALA A 83 -10.03 -1.02 -7.40
C ALA A 83 -11.46 -1.51 -7.11
N GLY A 84 -11.90 -2.58 -7.79
CA GLY A 84 -13.25 -3.10 -7.59
C GLY A 84 -14.32 -2.05 -7.88
N ARG A 85 -15.32 -1.94 -7.02
CA ARG A 85 -16.43 -0.97 -7.12
C ARG A 85 -16.02 0.50 -6.94
N LYS A 86 -14.79 0.75 -6.49
CA LYS A 86 -14.23 2.11 -6.37
C LYS A 86 -13.47 2.57 -7.61
N ALA A 87 -13.46 1.78 -8.68
CA ALA A 87 -12.88 2.15 -9.96
C ALA A 87 -13.73 3.20 -10.71
N SER A 88 -13.22 3.68 -11.85
CA SER A 88 -13.93 4.61 -12.75
C SER A 88 -14.38 5.90 -12.06
N THR A 89 -13.56 6.48 -11.19
CA THR A 89 -13.86 7.72 -10.46
C THR A 89 -12.95 8.86 -10.88
N TYR A 90 -13.43 10.09 -10.71
CA TYR A 90 -12.62 11.28 -10.91
C TYR A 90 -11.45 11.33 -9.92
N ALA A 91 -10.39 12.04 -10.29
CA ALA A 91 -9.27 12.26 -9.39
C ALA A 91 -9.70 13.09 -8.16
N PRO A 92 -9.20 12.78 -6.95
CA PRO A 92 -9.57 13.47 -5.71
C PRO A 92 -9.33 14.99 -5.74
N SER A 93 -8.42 15.43 -6.60
CA SER A 93 -8.07 16.85 -6.80
C SER A 93 -9.08 17.63 -7.64
N THR A 94 -10.10 16.96 -8.19
CA THR A 94 -11.16 17.61 -8.98
C THR A 94 -12.34 18.02 -8.10
N SER A 95 -13.12 19.00 -8.55
CA SER A 95 -14.37 19.42 -7.85
C SER A 95 -15.43 18.32 -7.80
N LYS A 96 -15.35 17.31 -8.69
CA LYS A 96 -16.25 16.15 -8.73
C LYS A 96 -15.84 15.06 -7.71
N GLY A 97 -14.65 15.16 -7.10
CA GLY A 97 -14.19 14.25 -6.03
C GLY A 97 -14.15 12.79 -6.47
N HIS A 98 -14.82 11.91 -5.72
CA HIS A 98 -14.87 10.47 -5.97
C HIS A 98 -16.14 10.02 -6.71
N ASP A 99 -16.83 10.91 -7.41
CA ASP A 99 -18.01 10.55 -8.19
C ASP A 99 -17.59 9.66 -9.39
N THR A 100 -18.49 8.78 -9.84
CA THR A 100 -18.24 7.94 -11.03
C THR A 100 -18.04 8.80 -12.28
N ILE A 101 -17.09 8.43 -13.12
CA ILE A 101 -16.93 9.01 -14.46
C ILE A 101 -17.99 8.42 -15.39
N PRO A 102 -18.84 9.25 -16.04
CA PRO A 102 -19.81 8.78 -17.02
C PRO A 102 -19.11 8.07 -18.19
N LYS A 103 -19.82 7.13 -18.84
CA LYS A 103 -19.26 6.37 -19.99
C LYS A 103 -18.84 7.28 -21.14
N GLU A 104 -19.60 8.34 -21.41
CA GLU A 104 -19.33 9.36 -22.42
C GLU A 104 -18.07 10.21 -22.12
N GLU A 105 -17.64 10.26 -20.85
CA GLU A 105 -16.39 10.90 -20.42
C GLU A 105 -15.22 9.88 -20.27
N GLY A 106 -15.42 8.64 -20.74
CA GLY A 106 -14.41 7.58 -20.72
C GLY A 106 -14.47 6.69 -19.47
N GLY A 107 -15.55 6.76 -18.69
CA GLY A 107 -15.82 5.83 -17.60
C GLY A 107 -16.16 4.43 -18.09
N TRP A 108 -16.06 3.45 -17.20
CA TRP A 108 -16.34 2.04 -17.52
C TRP A 108 -17.15 1.36 -16.41
N GLN A 109 -17.76 0.22 -16.75
CA GLN A 109 -18.48 -0.62 -15.79
C GLN A 109 -17.50 -1.22 -14.77
N THR A 110 -17.68 -0.86 -13.50
CA THR A 110 -16.91 -1.43 -12.42
C THR A 110 -17.37 -2.84 -12.07
N VAL A 111 -16.51 -3.59 -11.39
CA VAL A 111 -16.78 -4.98 -10.97
C VAL A 111 -16.59 -5.13 -9.44
N ALA A 112 -17.28 -6.11 -8.86
CA ALA A 112 -17.24 -6.40 -7.43
C ALA A 112 -17.65 -7.86 -7.17
N PRO A 113 -17.51 -8.41 -5.96
CA PRO A 113 -18.08 -9.71 -5.62
C PRO A 113 -19.61 -9.73 -5.75
N SER A 114 -20.28 -8.62 -5.44
CA SER A 114 -21.72 -8.44 -5.51
C SER A 114 -22.09 -7.05 -6.08
N ALA A 115 -23.27 -6.92 -6.66
CA ALA A 115 -23.76 -5.68 -7.27
C ALA A 115 -24.20 -4.65 -6.20
N ILE A 116 -23.26 -4.21 -5.36
CA ILE A 116 -23.47 -3.27 -4.24
C ILE A 116 -22.56 -2.05 -4.45
N ALA A 117 -23.13 -0.88 -4.70
CA ALA A 117 -22.40 0.37 -4.84
C ALA A 117 -21.65 0.71 -3.54
N PHE A 118 -20.49 1.39 -3.64
CA PHE A 118 -19.77 1.88 -2.47
C PHE A 118 -20.52 3.01 -1.75
N GLY A 119 -21.19 3.86 -2.49
CA GLY A 119 -21.93 4.99 -1.95
C GLY A 119 -22.92 5.59 -2.98
N PRO A 120 -23.73 6.56 -2.56
CA PRO A 120 -24.88 7.05 -3.34
C PRO A 120 -24.50 7.77 -4.64
N LYS A 121 -23.24 8.17 -4.79
CA LYS A 121 -22.72 8.85 -5.99
C LYS A 121 -21.85 7.96 -6.87
N MET A 122 -21.84 6.67 -6.59
CA MET A 122 -21.06 5.69 -7.33
C MET A 122 -21.98 4.67 -7.99
N ASP A 123 -21.64 4.28 -9.21
CA ASP A 123 -22.42 3.31 -9.96
C ASP A 123 -22.42 1.94 -9.31
N THR A 124 -23.52 1.20 -9.48
CA THR A 124 -23.61 -0.18 -9.08
C THR A 124 -22.64 -1.03 -9.91
N PRO A 125 -21.69 -1.74 -9.29
CA PRO A 125 -20.78 -2.61 -10.02
C PRO A 125 -21.49 -3.84 -10.57
N LYS A 126 -20.91 -4.44 -11.62
CA LYS A 126 -21.29 -5.77 -12.08
C LYS A 126 -20.72 -6.81 -11.09
N ALA A 127 -21.53 -7.75 -10.64
CA ALA A 127 -21.04 -8.91 -9.90
C ALA A 127 -20.20 -9.81 -10.83
N LEU A 128 -18.99 -10.19 -10.38
CA LEU A 128 -18.11 -11.09 -11.12
C LEU A 128 -18.68 -12.50 -11.20
N SER A 129 -18.59 -13.14 -12.37
CA SER A 129 -18.75 -14.58 -12.49
C SER A 129 -17.52 -15.32 -11.95
N ILE A 130 -17.61 -16.65 -11.75
CA ILE A 130 -16.48 -17.47 -11.31
C ILE A 130 -15.33 -17.38 -12.32
N ASP A 131 -15.61 -17.48 -13.62
CA ASP A 131 -14.56 -17.36 -14.64
C ASP A 131 -13.88 -15.97 -14.62
N GLU A 132 -14.63 -14.91 -14.36
CA GLU A 132 -14.07 -13.56 -14.21
C GLU A 132 -13.22 -13.43 -12.94
N ILE A 133 -13.57 -14.13 -11.85
CA ILE A 133 -12.73 -14.20 -10.62
C ILE A 133 -11.41 -14.88 -10.94
N HIS A 134 -11.41 -16.02 -11.65
CA HIS A 134 -10.19 -16.68 -12.11
C HIS A 134 -9.35 -15.74 -12.98
N GLY A 135 -9.98 -14.99 -13.90
CA GLY A 135 -9.31 -13.97 -14.70
C GLY A 135 -8.65 -12.85 -13.86
N VAL A 136 -9.24 -12.49 -12.71
CA VAL A 136 -8.62 -11.54 -11.76
C VAL A 136 -7.36 -12.17 -11.14
N VAL A 137 -7.41 -13.43 -10.70
CA VAL A 137 -6.26 -14.16 -10.12
C VAL A 137 -5.11 -14.20 -11.14
N ASP A 138 -5.41 -14.56 -12.39
CA ASP A 138 -4.43 -14.59 -13.49
C ASP A 138 -3.83 -13.19 -13.77
N ALA A 139 -4.64 -12.14 -13.69
CA ALA A 139 -4.18 -10.77 -13.87
C ALA A 139 -3.21 -10.33 -12.77
N PHE A 140 -3.41 -10.73 -11.51
CA PHE A 140 -2.46 -10.50 -10.42
C PHE A 140 -1.12 -11.21 -10.67
N ALA A 141 -1.14 -12.48 -11.09
CA ALA A 141 0.05 -13.25 -11.43
C ALA A 141 0.80 -12.61 -12.62
N ALA A 142 0.07 -12.21 -13.67
CA ALA A 142 0.67 -11.54 -14.84
C ALA A 142 1.29 -10.19 -14.46
N ALA A 143 0.65 -9.42 -13.58
CA ALA A 143 1.19 -8.16 -13.07
C ALA A 143 2.46 -8.39 -12.23
N ALA A 144 2.47 -9.40 -11.36
CA ALA A 144 3.65 -9.79 -10.59
C ALA A 144 4.83 -10.18 -11.50
N LYS A 145 4.58 -10.95 -12.56
CA LYS A 145 5.62 -11.28 -13.55
C LYS A 145 6.19 -10.03 -14.23
N ARG A 146 5.36 -9.06 -14.60
CA ARG A 146 5.82 -7.78 -15.15
C ARG A 146 6.64 -6.98 -14.15
N ALA A 147 6.25 -7.00 -12.87
CA ALA A 147 7.00 -6.34 -11.80
C ALA A 147 8.42 -6.91 -11.65
N VAL A 148 8.57 -8.24 -11.71
CA VAL A 148 9.88 -8.90 -11.73
C VAL A 148 10.71 -8.44 -12.93
N VAL A 149 10.13 -8.40 -14.13
CA VAL A 149 10.82 -7.95 -15.35
C VAL A 149 11.21 -6.47 -15.27
N ALA A 150 10.39 -5.64 -14.63
CA ALA A 150 10.70 -4.23 -14.39
C ALA A 150 11.78 -4.01 -13.32
N GLY A 151 12.16 -5.05 -12.56
CA GLY A 151 13.25 -5.01 -11.58
C GLY A 151 12.83 -4.62 -10.16
N TYR A 152 11.55 -4.69 -9.81
CA TYR A 152 11.10 -4.45 -8.43
C TYR A 152 11.70 -5.47 -7.47
N ASP A 153 12.04 -5.02 -6.26
CA ASP A 153 12.70 -5.84 -5.23
C ASP A 153 11.72 -6.66 -4.40
N PHE A 154 10.46 -6.22 -4.27
CA PHE A 154 9.41 -6.92 -3.54
C PHE A 154 8.01 -6.56 -4.08
N ILE A 155 7.03 -7.38 -3.74
CA ILE A 155 5.63 -7.17 -4.13
C ILE A 155 4.77 -7.08 -2.87
N GLN A 156 3.79 -6.18 -2.89
CA GLN A 156 2.73 -6.10 -1.89
C GLN A 156 1.38 -6.27 -2.58
N ILE A 157 0.55 -7.19 -2.08
CA ILE A 157 -0.84 -7.37 -2.53
C ILE A 157 -1.73 -6.41 -1.77
N HIS A 158 -2.55 -5.64 -2.48
CA HIS A 158 -3.51 -4.74 -1.85
C HIS A 158 -4.86 -5.44 -1.61
N ALA A 159 -5.10 -5.87 -0.38
CA ALA A 159 -6.35 -6.48 0.08
C ALA A 159 -7.03 -5.64 1.17
N ALA A 160 -7.01 -4.30 1.01
CA ALA A 160 -7.47 -3.33 1.99
C ALA A 160 -8.37 -2.24 1.37
N HIS A 161 -8.85 -1.34 2.20
CA HIS A 161 -9.46 -0.05 1.86
C HIS A 161 -10.69 -0.12 0.94
N GLY A 162 -11.44 -1.24 0.96
CA GLY A 162 -12.64 -1.41 0.14
C GLY A 162 -12.34 -1.54 -1.35
N PHE A 163 -11.13 -2.01 -1.71
CA PHE A 163 -10.80 -2.45 -3.06
C PHE A 163 -11.15 -3.93 -3.25
N LEU A 164 -11.04 -4.46 -4.44
CA LEU A 164 -11.66 -5.72 -4.84
C LEU A 164 -11.40 -6.88 -3.88
N LEU A 165 -10.14 -7.14 -3.48
CA LEU A 165 -9.86 -8.26 -2.58
C LEU A 165 -10.47 -8.04 -1.19
N HIS A 166 -10.46 -6.80 -0.67
CA HIS A 166 -11.17 -6.49 0.58
C HIS A 166 -12.69 -6.62 0.44
N GLU A 167 -13.25 -6.27 -0.72
CA GLU A 167 -14.68 -6.46 -0.99
C GLU A 167 -15.10 -7.93 -0.90
N PHE A 168 -14.23 -8.88 -1.30
CA PHE A 168 -14.47 -10.31 -1.13
C PHE A 168 -14.42 -10.74 0.34
N LEU A 169 -13.48 -10.21 1.12
CA LEU A 169 -13.29 -10.58 2.53
C LEU A 169 -14.50 -10.22 3.38
N SER A 170 -15.08 -9.04 3.19
CA SER A 170 -16.12 -8.51 4.05
C SER A 170 -17.52 -9.00 3.66
N PRO A 171 -18.33 -9.53 4.63
CA PRO A 171 -19.72 -9.89 4.37
C PRO A 171 -20.61 -8.69 4.04
N LEU A 172 -20.18 -7.45 4.33
CA LEU A 172 -20.94 -6.24 3.99
C LEU A 172 -20.93 -5.92 2.49
N SER A 173 -19.95 -6.41 1.76
CA SER A 173 -19.78 -6.19 0.30
C SER A 173 -19.85 -7.48 -0.51
N ASN A 174 -19.75 -8.65 0.15
CA ASN A 174 -19.80 -9.96 -0.48
C ASN A 174 -21.03 -10.73 -0.03
N HIS A 175 -22.09 -10.66 -0.84
CA HIS A 175 -23.35 -11.37 -0.63
C HIS A 175 -23.47 -12.60 -1.56
N ARG A 176 -22.35 -13.15 -2.00
CA ARG A 176 -22.34 -14.36 -2.85
C ARG A 176 -22.77 -15.57 -2.08
N THR A 177 -23.37 -16.53 -2.80
CA THR A 177 -23.83 -17.82 -2.27
C THR A 177 -23.09 -19.01 -2.88
N ASP A 178 -22.08 -18.73 -3.71
CA ASP A 178 -21.18 -19.70 -4.31
C ASP A 178 -19.91 -19.89 -3.46
N GLU A 179 -18.92 -20.58 -4.02
CA GLU A 179 -17.65 -20.89 -3.37
C GLU A 179 -16.74 -19.67 -3.04
N TYR A 180 -17.13 -18.45 -3.43
CA TYR A 180 -16.44 -17.19 -3.12
C TYR A 180 -17.21 -16.31 -2.13
N GLY A 181 -18.26 -16.80 -1.48
CA GLY A 181 -19.06 -16.05 -0.52
C GLY A 181 -19.65 -16.88 0.62
N GLY A 182 -20.27 -16.21 1.59
CA GLY A 182 -20.86 -16.84 2.78
C GLY A 182 -19.83 -17.12 3.87
N SER A 183 -19.26 -18.31 3.95
CA SER A 183 -18.31 -18.70 5.01
C SER A 183 -16.99 -17.92 4.93
N PHE A 184 -16.23 -17.91 6.02
CA PHE A 184 -14.90 -17.30 6.07
C PHE A 184 -13.98 -17.87 4.97
N GLU A 185 -13.92 -19.19 4.84
CA GLU A 185 -13.08 -19.89 3.87
C GLU A 185 -13.42 -19.49 2.42
N ASN A 186 -14.70 -19.33 2.12
CA ASN A 186 -15.16 -18.92 0.80
C ASN A 186 -14.82 -17.46 0.52
N ARG A 187 -15.04 -16.56 1.47
CA ARG A 187 -14.73 -15.15 1.31
C ARG A 187 -13.22 -14.86 1.17
N THR A 188 -12.37 -15.68 1.81
CA THR A 188 -10.91 -15.55 1.75
C THR A 188 -10.30 -16.28 0.55
N ARG A 189 -11.01 -17.19 -0.11
CA ARG A 189 -10.54 -18.04 -1.22
C ARG A 189 -9.76 -17.28 -2.29
N ILE A 190 -10.31 -16.19 -2.79
CA ILE A 190 -9.64 -15.41 -3.85
C ILE A 190 -8.28 -14.86 -3.39
N VAL A 191 -8.14 -14.49 -2.12
CA VAL A 191 -6.86 -13.97 -1.58
C VAL A 191 -5.82 -15.09 -1.55
N HIS A 192 -6.21 -16.29 -1.11
CA HIS A 192 -5.35 -17.48 -1.15
C HIS A 192 -4.90 -17.81 -2.58
N GLU A 193 -5.81 -17.79 -3.53
CA GLU A 193 -5.53 -18.07 -4.94
C GLU A 193 -4.57 -17.03 -5.54
N VAL A 194 -4.77 -15.74 -5.25
CA VAL A 194 -3.87 -14.65 -5.68
C VAL A 194 -2.47 -14.83 -5.11
N VAL A 195 -2.35 -15.13 -3.81
CA VAL A 195 -1.03 -15.34 -3.17
C VAL A 195 -0.30 -16.51 -3.82
N ARG A 196 -0.98 -17.65 -3.96
CA ARG A 196 -0.39 -18.85 -4.59
C ARG A 196 -0.01 -18.60 -6.04
N ALA A 197 -0.88 -17.96 -6.83
CA ALA A 197 -0.61 -17.64 -8.22
C ALA A 197 0.60 -16.70 -8.38
N ILE A 198 0.74 -15.68 -7.52
CA ILE A 198 1.91 -14.80 -7.52
C ILE A 198 3.18 -15.59 -7.18
N ARG A 199 3.15 -16.45 -6.16
CA ARG A 199 4.32 -17.26 -5.77
C ARG A 199 4.84 -18.15 -6.88
N THR A 200 3.99 -18.63 -7.79
CA THR A 200 4.43 -19.45 -8.94
C THR A 200 5.23 -18.68 -9.99
N VAL A 201 5.17 -17.34 -10.00
CA VAL A 201 5.75 -16.51 -11.07
C VAL A 201 6.84 -15.55 -10.61
N ILE A 202 7.05 -15.41 -9.31
CA ILE A 202 8.13 -14.58 -8.74
C ILE A 202 9.32 -15.47 -8.32
N PRO A 203 10.56 -14.93 -8.30
CA PRO A 203 11.73 -15.68 -7.86
C PRO A 203 11.60 -16.18 -6.42
N ASP A 204 12.20 -17.33 -6.12
CA ASP A 204 12.38 -17.79 -4.76
C ASP A 204 13.13 -16.74 -3.94
N GLY A 205 12.63 -16.47 -2.73
CA GLY A 205 13.21 -15.46 -1.83
C GLY A 205 12.84 -14.00 -2.15
N MET A 206 12.07 -13.73 -3.21
CA MET A 206 11.51 -12.40 -3.41
C MET A 206 10.39 -12.15 -2.39
N PRO A 207 10.49 -11.08 -1.56
CA PRO A 207 9.48 -10.81 -0.54
C PRO A 207 8.10 -10.54 -1.13
N LEU A 208 7.08 -11.17 -0.54
CA LEU A 208 5.67 -10.99 -0.87
C LEU A 208 4.89 -10.58 0.38
N PHE A 209 4.48 -9.33 0.42
CA PHE A 209 3.67 -8.78 1.50
C PHE A 209 2.20 -8.70 1.10
N ILE A 210 1.33 -8.59 2.11
CA ILE A 210 -0.09 -8.26 1.90
C ILE A 210 -0.49 -7.07 2.77
N ARG A 211 -1.21 -6.12 2.19
CA ARG A 211 -1.85 -5.04 2.95
C ARG A 211 -3.31 -5.38 3.15
N ILE A 212 -3.76 -5.38 4.41
CA ILE A 212 -5.15 -5.66 4.77
C ILE A 212 -5.76 -4.49 5.54
N SER A 213 -7.08 -4.35 5.45
CA SER A 213 -7.85 -3.60 6.45
C SER A 213 -8.24 -4.54 7.56
N MET A 214 -7.61 -4.39 8.74
CA MET A 214 -7.82 -5.28 9.89
C MET A 214 -9.25 -5.24 10.45
N SER A 215 -10.01 -4.17 10.15
CA SER A 215 -11.41 -4.03 10.56
C SER A 215 -12.15 -3.09 9.62
N ASP A 216 -13.43 -3.36 9.39
CA ASP A 216 -14.37 -2.45 8.70
C ASP A 216 -14.91 -1.36 9.62
N PHE A 217 -14.77 -1.52 10.95
CA PHE A 217 -15.40 -0.67 11.98
C PHE A 217 -16.93 -0.56 11.83
N ILE A 218 -17.56 -1.65 11.44
CA ILE A 218 -19.01 -1.80 11.29
C ILE A 218 -19.39 -3.18 11.83
N GLU A 219 -20.45 -3.24 12.63
CA GLU A 219 -20.98 -4.49 13.15
C GLU A 219 -21.36 -5.46 12.01
N GLY A 220 -21.00 -6.72 12.16
CA GLY A 220 -21.23 -7.75 11.13
C GLY A 220 -20.29 -7.66 9.93
N GLY A 221 -19.30 -6.77 9.95
CA GLY A 221 -18.27 -6.65 8.92
C GLY A 221 -17.04 -7.53 9.18
N TRP A 222 -15.96 -7.21 8.48
CA TRP A 222 -14.64 -7.79 8.71
C TRP A 222 -14.01 -7.21 9.97
N ASP A 223 -13.35 -8.05 10.76
CA ASP A 223 -12.79 -7.71 12.07
C ASP A 223 -11.36 -8.24 12.28
N LEU A 224 -10.76 -7.90 13.42
CA LEU A 224 -9.40 -8.30 13.77
C LEU A 224 -9.26 -9.82 13.95
N ASP A 225 -10.30 -10.52 14.42
CA ASP A 225 -10.25 -11.98 14.61
C ASP A 225 -10.13 -12.68 13.26
N GLN A 226 -10.95 -12.29 12.29
CA GLN A 226 -10.90 -12.77 10.92
C GLN A 226 -9.57 -12.41 10.25
N SER A 227 -9.04 -11.21 10.52
CA SER A 227 -7.73 -10.77 10.02
C SER A 227 -6.58 -11.64 10.55
N CYS A 228 -6.59 -11.97 11.85
CA CYS A 228 -5.59 -12.86 12.44
C CYS A 228 -5.65 -14.25 11.82
N GLN A 229 -6.85 -14.81 11.65
CA GLN A 229 -7.03 -16.12 11.03
C GLN A 229 -6.51 -16.11 9.59
N LEU A 230 -6.89 -15.11 8.79
CA LEU A 230 -6.41 -14.98 7.41
C LEU A 230 -4.88 -14.95 7.34
N ILE A 231 -4.21 -14.17 8.20
CA ILE A 231 -2.74 -14.08 8.19
C ILE A 231 -2.10 -15.40 8.60
N LEU A 232 -2.64 -16.13 9.59
CA LEU A 232 -2.16 -17.47 9.95
C LEU A 232 -2.24 -18.43 8.76
N ASP A 233 -3.34 -18.39 8.01
CA ASP A 233 -3.56 -19.27 6.87
C ASP A 233 -2.63 -18.89 5.68
N LEU A 234 -2.49 -17.61 5.39
CA LEU A 234 -1.66 -17.09 4.28
C LEU A 234 -0.14 -17.32 4.48
N LYS A 235 0.32 -17.48 5.72
CA LYS A 235 1.72 -17.90 5.97
C LYS A 235 2.04 -19.22 5.30
N ASN A 236 1.09 -20.15 5.25
CA ASN A 236 1.24 -21.42 4.56
C ASN A 236 1.24 -21.28 3.02
N ASP A 237 0.61 -20.24 2.49
CA ASP A 237 0.61 -19.94 1.05
C ASP A 237 1.84 -19.14 0.62
N GLY A 238 2.65 -18.68 1.59
CA GLY A 238 3.94 -18.03 1.31
C GLY A 238 3.94 -16.52 1.43
N ILE A 239 3.05 -15.89 2.22
CA ILE A 239 3.19 -14.48 2.60
C ILE A 239 4.32 -14.32 3.62
N ASP A 240 5.22 -13.36 3.40
CA ASP A 240 6.34 -13.05 4.29
C ASP A 240 5.96 -12.08 5.42
N GLY A 241 4.98 -11.21 5.19
CA GLY A 241 4.53 -10.25 6.20
C GLY A 241 3.27 -9.48 5.80
N VAL A 242 2.75 -8.72 6.75
CA VAL A 242 1.49 -7.98 6.61
C VAL A 242 1.66 -6.49 6.92
N ASP A 243 1.14 -5.65 6.05
CA ASP A 243 0.97 -4.20 6.27
C ASP A 243 -0.42 -3.95 6.88
N CYS A 244 -0.41 -3.46 8.11
CA CYS A 244 -1.55 -3.39 9.00
C CYS A 244 -2.33 -2.08 8.86
N SER A 245 -3.26 -2.01 7.91
CA SER A 245 -4.17 -0.87 7.72
C SER A 245 -5.58 -1.18 8.27
N SER A 246 -6.56 -0.29 8.00
CA SER A 246 -7.93 -0.47 8.49
C SER A 246 -8.96 0.35 7.72
N GLY A 247 -10.23 -0.05 7.78
CA GLY A 247 -11.38 0.69 7.30
C GLY A 247 -11.49 0.84 5.79
N SER A 248 -12.24 1.85 5.40
CA SER A 248 -12.48 2.31 4.01
C SER A 248 -13.33 1.36 3.14
N LEU A 249 -13.97 0.35 3.73
CA LEU A 249 -14.90 -0.52 3.00
C LEU A 249 -16.23 0.19 2.72
N SER A 250 -16.71 0.99 3.67
CA SER A 250 -18.00 1.67 3.61
C SER A 250 -17.93 3.08 4.17
N PRO A 251 -18.71 4.04 3.65
CA PRO A 251 -18.84 5.36 4.26
C PRO A 251 -19.44 5.36 5.67
N ALA A 252 -20.15 4.29 6.06
CA ALA A 252 -20.78 4.14 7.37
C ALA A 252 -19.83 3.72 8.51
N GLN A 253 -18.55 3.49 8.20
CA GLN A 253 -17.53 3.10 9.18
C GLN A 253 -17.42 4.09 10.35
N GLN A 254 -17.20 3.55 11.56
CA GLN A 254 -16.99 4.33 12.77
C GLN A 254 -15.55 4.17 13.25
N ILE A 255 -14.65 4.96 12.67
CA ILE A 255 -13.21 4.89 12.97
C ILE A 255 -12.97 5.40 14.40
N PRO A 256 -12.16 4.69 15.23
CA PRO A 256 -11.73 5.16 16.54
C PRO A 256 -11.03 6.53 16.46
N LYS A 257 -11.18 7.33 17.53
CA LYS A 257 -10.63 8.71 17.57
C LYS A 257 -9.17 8.76 18.03
N GLU A 258 -8.71 7.74 18.71
CA GLU A 258 -7.33 7.63 19.18
C GLU A 258 -6.39 7.59 17.97
N TRP A 259 -5.34 8.41 17.98
CA TRP A 259 -4.43 8.54 16.85
C TRP A 259 -3.64 7.25 16.54
N ASP A 260 -3.44 6.40 17.55
CA ASP A 260 -2.64 5.17 17.50
C ASP A 260 -3.48 3.88 17.43
N PHE A 261 -4.81 3.98 17.26
CA PHE A 261 -5.70 2.82 17.26
C PHE A 261 -5.26 1.74 16.26
N GLN A 262 -4.84 2.16 15.07
CA GLN A 262 -4.41 1.26 14.00
C GLN A 262 -3.07 0.58 14.32
N LEU A 263 -2.14 1.33 14.91
CA LEU A 263 -0.85 0.80 15.36
C LEU A 263 -1.04 -0.28 16.45
N LYS A 264 -1.91 -0.02 17.43
CA LYS A 264 -2.25 -0.99 18.49
C LYS A 264 -2.93 -2.25 17.93
N MET A 265 -3.83 -2.10 16.95
CA MET A 265 -4.44 -3.25 16.28
C MET A 265 -3.41 -4.10 15.56
N GLY A 266 -2.44 -3.48 14.85
CA GLY A 266 -1.37 -4.22 14.17
C GLY A 266 -0.42 -4.91 15.16
N ALA A 267 -0.11 -4.28 16.29
CA ALA A 267 0.66 -4.91 17.37
C ALA A 267 -0.07 -6.13 17.97
N GLU A 268 -1.39 -6.05 18.17
CA GLU A 268 -2.19 -7.18 18.63
C GLU A 268 -2.24 -8.31 17.58
N LEU A 269 -2.36 -7.98 16.28
CA LEU A 269 -2.27 -8.95 15.19
C LEU A 269 -0.92 -9.68 15.24
N LYS A 270 0.20 -8.93 15.37
CA LYS A 270 1.54 -9.52 15.53
C LYS A 270 1.61 -10.49 16.70
N LYS A 271 1.14 -10.07 17.86
CA LYS A 271 1.13 -10.89 19.08
C LYS A 271 0.36 -12.21 18.88
N ARG A 272 -0.76 -12.17 18.17
CA ARG A 272 -1.64 -13.33 17.96
C ARG A 272 -1.14 -14.27 16.87
N THR A 273 -0.45 -13.72 15.84
CA THR A 273 -0.08 -14.50 14.65
C THR A 273 1.41 -14.82 14.56
N GLY A 274 2.25 -14.07 15.27
CA GLY A 274 3.71 -14.14 15.11
C GLY A 274 4.18 -13.78 13.70
N ALA A 275 3.36 -13.07 12.92
CA ALA A 275 3.73 -12.61 11.59
C ALA A 275 4.66 -11.39 11.67
N LEU A 276 5.47 -11.18 10.62
CA LEU A 276 6.15 -9.92 10.40
C LEU A 276 5.10 -8.84 10.10
N VAL A 277 5.12 -7.74 10.85
CA VAL A 277 4.16 -6.64 10.67
C VAL A 277 4.83 -5.34 10.28
N ILE A 278 4.22 -4.67 9.32
CA ILE A 278 4.50 -3.29 8.95
C ILE A 278 3.38 -2.45 9.57
N LEU A 279 3.72 -1.55 10.50
CA LEU A 279 2.73 -0.67 11.13
C LEU A 279 2.65 0.66 10.38
N VAL A 280 1.43 1.11 10.14
CA VAL A 280 1.12 2.33 9.40
C VAL A 280 0.02 3.13 10.11
N GLY A 281 0.10 4.45 10.00
CA GLY A 281 -0.95 5.37 10.47
C GLY A 281 -0.47 6.32 11.56
N GLY A 282 -0.61 7.62 11.31
CA GLY A 282 -0.22 8.66 12.28
C GLY A 282 1.28 8.85 12.49
N ILE A 283 2.14 8.05 11.84
CA ILE A 283 3.60 8.15 11.97
C ILE A 283 4.09 9.34 11.14
N GLY A 284 4.63 10.36 11.83
CA GLY A 284 5.07 11.58 11.17
C GLY A 284 6.27 12.26 11.81
N ASP A 285 6.72 11.76 12.95
CA ASP A 285 7.86 12.27 13.71
C ASP A 285 8.60 11.13 14.43
N THR A 286 9.72 11.45 15.03
CA THR A 286 10.57 10.50 15.76
C THR A 286 9.83 9.84 16.92
N LYS A 287 8.97 10.57 17.62
CA LYS A 287 8.22 10.03 18.76
C LYS A 287 7.23 8.95 18.32
N SER A 288 6.44 9.20 17.28
CA SER A 288 5.50 8.22 16.75
C SER A 288 6.20 7.03 16.09
N ALA A 289 7.36 7.25 15.45
CA ALA A 289 8.18 6.18 14.89
C ALA A 289 8.77 5.27 15.98
N THR A 290 9.36 5.85 17.04
CA THR A 290 9.88 5.12 18.21
C THR A 290 8.77 4.34 18.91
N TYR A 291 7.61 4.95 19.11
CA TYR A 291 6.46 4.28 19.70
C TYR A 291 6.05 3.04 18.90
N ALA A 292 5.92 3.16 17.58
CA ALA A 292 5.58 2.03 16.73
C ALA A 292 6.65 0.93 16.74
N ALA A 293 7.93 1.30 16.65
CA ALA A 293 9.04 0.36 16.55
C ALA A 293 9.41 -0.28 17.88
N ASP A 294 9.54 0.49 18.96
CA ASP A 294 10.11 0.05 20.23
C ASP A 294 9.04 -0.42 21.22
N GLU A 295 7.94 0.32 21.34
CA GLU A 295 6.90 0.00 22.32
C GLU A 295 5.87 -0.99 21.75
N LEU A 296 5.48 -0.84 20.48
CA LEU A 296 4.55 -1.76 19.83
C LEU A 296 5.22 -2.91 19.10
N GLY A 297 6.54 -2.86 18.93
CA GLY A 297 7.34 -3.95 18.38
C GLY A 297 7.16 -4.17 16.87
N ALA A 298 6.88 -3.10 16.11
CA ALA A 298 6.83 -3.20 14.66
C ALA A 298 8.13 -3.77 14.08
N ASP A 299 8.04 -4.65 13.09
CA ASP A 299 9.21 -5.10 12.33
C ASP A 299 9.62 -4.04 11.33
N ALA A 300 8.62 -3.28 10.82
CA ALA A 300 8.81 -2.14 9.95
C ALA A 300 7.70 -1.10 10.16
N ILE A 301 7.93 0.14 9.72
CA ILE A 301 6.94 1.22 9.76
C ILE A 301 6.77 1.86 8.38
N ASP A 302 5.52 2.23 8.07
CA ASP A 302 5.17 2.95 6.86
C ASP A 302 4.93 4.43 7.15
N ILE A 303 5.62 5.30 6.41
CA ILE A 303 5.46 6.75 6.51
C ILE A 303 4.86 7.28 5.19
N GLY A 304 3.57 7.60 5.21
CA GLY A 304 2.85 8.08 4.03
C GLY A 304 2.73 9.61 3.98
N LYS A 305 1.70 10.15 4.62
CA LYS A 305 1.35 11.59 4.55
C LYS A 305 2.48 12.52 4.96
N ALA A 306 3.28 12.14 5.95
CA ALA A 306 4.40 12.96 6.41
C ALA A 306 5.50 13.04 5.34
N ALA A 307 5.83 11.94 4.68
CA ALA A 307 6.79 11.93 3.58
C ALA A 307 6.29 12.72 2.35
N LEU A 308 4.96 12.69 2.06
CA LEU A 308 4.37 13.52 1.00
C LEU A 308 4.42 15.02 1.32
N ARG A 309 4.29 15.42 2.59
CA ARG A 309 4.40 16.81 3.01
C ARG A 309 5.83 17.31 3.06
N TYR A 310 6.75 16.42 3.44
CA TYR A 310 8.16 16.71 3.59
C TYR A 310 8.99 15.49 3.20
N ALA A 311 9.55 15.51 2.00
CA ALA A 311 10.27 14.38 1.39
C ALA A 311 11.46 13.86 2.22
N PHE A 312 12.05 14.69 3.06
CA PHE A 312 13.17 14.32 3.96
C PHE A 312 12.71 13.90 5.37
N ASN A 313 11.40 13.74 5.60
CA ASN A 313 10.88 13.32 6.90
C ASN A 313 11.57 12.05 7.44
N PRO A 314 11.74 10.97 6.66
CA PRO A 314 12.39 9.77 7.14
C PRO A 314 13.87 9.96 7.48
N HIS A 315 14.60 10.80 6.72
CA HIS A 315 15.97 11.17 7.06
C HIS A 315 16.04 11.88 8.42
N CYS A 316 15.10 12.77 8.69
CA CYS A 316 15.04 13.48 9.97
C CYS A 316 14.75 12.52 11.12
N VAL A 317 13.81 11.61 10.97
CA VAL A 317 13.50 10.57 11.96
C VAL A 317 14.72 9.69 12.22
N ALA A 318 15.41 9.23 11.16
CA ALA A 318 16.59 8.39 11.30
C ALA A 318 17.75 9.14 12.01
N LEU A 319 17.98 10.42 11.67
CA LEU A 319 19.00 11.25 12.34
C LEU A 319 18.69 11.43 13.82
N ASP A 320 17.46 11.75 14.19
CA ASP A 320 17.03 11.89 15.57
C ASP A 320 17.21 10.59 16.39
N LEU A 321 17.08 9.44 15.72
CA LEU A 321 17.31 8.12 16.30
C LEU A 321 18.79 7.70 16.30
N GLY A 322 19.70 8.56 15.84
CA GLY A 322 21.13 8.25 15.73
C GLY A 322 21.45 7.16 14.71
N GLN A 323 20.55 6.92 13.75
CA GLN A 323 20.73 5.92 12.71
C GLN A 323 21.53 6.50 11.52
N PRO A 324 22.34 5.66 10.85
CA PRO A 324 22.97 6.07 9.60
C PRO A 324 21.88 6.40 8.55
N VAL A 325 21.99 7.56 7.94
CA VAL A 325 21.12 7.94 6.81
C VAL A 325 21.90 7.93 5.52
N PRO A 326 21.26 7.63 4.39
CA PRO A 326 21.84 7.88 3.07
C PRO A 326 22.28 9.33 2.98
N PRO A 327 23.40 9.63 2.32
CA PRO A 327 23.82 11.00 2.16
C PRO A 327 22.77 11.77 1.35
N PHE A 328 22.39 12.95 1.84
CA PHE A 328 21.54 13.87 1.08
C PHE A 328 22.09 14.07 -0.36
N PRO A 329 21.23 14.29 -1.36
CA PRO A 329 21.65 14.59 -2.71
C PRO A 329 22.77 15.64 -2.72
N LEU A 330 23.78 15.47 -3.56
CA LEU A 330 25.03 16.25 -3.52
C LEU A 330 24.79 17.76 -3.50
N HIS A 331 23.79 18.23 -4.26
CA HIS A 331 23.41 19.62 -4.35
C HIS A 331 22.72 20.18 -3.09
N LEU A 332 22.25 19.32 -2.20
CA LEU A 332 21.60 19.71 -0.93
C LEU A 332 22.53 19.56 0.28
N ARG A 333 23.65 18.82 0.17
CA ARG A 333 24.54 18.51 1.31
C ARG A 333 25.06 19.76 2.02
N TRP A 334 25.27 20.86 1.29
CA TRP A 334 25.73 22.12 1.89
C TRP A 334 24.67 22.71 2.84
N ALA A 335 23.39 22.63 2.50
CA ALA A 335 22.29 23.13 3.33
C ALA A 335 22.13 22.35 4.64
N TYR A 336 22.52 21.08 4.64
CA TYR A 336 22.39 20.18 5.80
C TYR A 336 23.67 20.04 6.63
N ARG A 337 24.81 20.52 6.13
CA ARG A 337 26.10 20.53 6.88
C ARG A 337 26.08 21.36 8.15
N VAL A 338 25.27 22.40 8.21
CA VAL A 338 25.22 23.34 9.36
C VAL A 338 24.34 22.81 10.50
N LEU A 339 23.55 21.79 10.26
CA LEU A 339 22.52 21.31 11.20
C LEU A 339 22.96 20.13 12.09
N SER A 340 24.23 19.69 11.99
CA SER A 340 24.78 18.60 12.81
C SER A 340 24.82 18.90 14.33
N HIS A 341 24.48 20.11 14.74
CA HIS A 341 24.45 20.56 16.16
C HIS A 341 23.03 20.95 16.66
N LEU A 342 22.01 20.84 15.81
CA LEU A 342 20.62 21.13 16.18
C LEU A 342 19.78 19.86 16.05
N SER A 343 18.96 19.54 17.06
CA SER A 343 18.01 18.45 16.91
C SER A 343 17.03 18.81 15.76
N TYR A 344 17.00 18.00 14.75
CA TYR A 344 16.24 18.21 13.52
C TYR A 344 14.74 18.27 13.74
N SER A 345 14.22 17.58 14.77
CA SER A 345 12.83 17.64 15.19
C SER A 345 12.34 19.08 15.45
N SER A 346 13.23 19.96 15.95
CA SER A 346 12.91 21.36 16.20
C SER A 346 12.79 22.21 14.94
N VAL A 347 13.42 21.82 13.83
CA VAL A 347 13.43 22.57 12.55
C VAL A 347 12.28 22.13 11.66
N CYS A 348 12.07 20.82 11.52
CA CYS A 348 11.02 20.28 10.64
C CYS A 348 9.61 20.51 11.21
N TYR A 349 9.42 20.40 12.53
CA TYR A 349 8.10 20.51 13.16
C TYR A 349 7.60 21.97 13.24
N LYS A 350 8.48 22.96 13.37
CA LYS A 350 8.07 24.38 13.43
C LYS A 350 7.57 24.92 12.09
N GLN A 351 8.06 24.45 10.97
CA GLN A 351 7.59 24.91 9.65
C GLN A 351 6.23 24.34 9.23
N VAL A 352 5.84 23.19 9.75
CA VAL A 352 4.57 22.52 9.38
C VAL A 352 3.37 23.04 10.21
N ASN A 353 3.62 23.58 11.41
CA ASN A 353 2.56 24.05 12.31
C ASN A 353 2.42 25.60 12.36
N SER A 354 3.15 26.33 11.53
CA SER A 354 3.09 27.80 11.44
C SER A 354 2.38 28.34 10.20
N SER A 355 1.65 27.48 9.47
CA SER A 355 0.82 27.88 8.33
C SER A 355 -0.62 27.39 8.48
#